data_c6ab4ef3e474ff9e132b5bdcee4df83b
#
_entry.id   c6ab4ef3e474ff9e132b5bdcee4df83b
#
_cell.length_a   1.000
_cell.length_b   1.000
_cell.length_c   1.000
_cell.angle_alpha   90.00
_cell.angle_beta   90.00
_cell.angle_gamma   90.00
#
_symmetry.space_group_name_H-M   'P 1'
#
loop_
_entity.id
_entity.type
_entity.pdbx_description
1 polymer ?
#
loop_
_entity_poly.entity_id
_entity_poly.type
_entity_poly.pdbx_seq_one_letter_code
_entity_poly.pdbx_strand_id
1 'polypeptide(L)'
;MRFWLVLVFLCFSQTSEASQRIVTVKTIHEVASDNLYDETDYWLIFDVDDVLFEGAEALSHSLWFERSIQGMRTLGTSEQEAWETLYPEWLAIQRQGSIRQIEAAIPLLITKVQNLGKTVFAYSERKLCAQDITMEQLASLNLSFEKALLPNTKLPPTISFTKGVLFGSEIHKGPALQLFLDAQTALPKRIIYIDNEKYNVLRIGEVCKQKNISYLGIVYTAAKYLPPIYLPDIAKVQYTFRQKLISNEAAALLLRHRLDK
;
A
#
# COMPACT_ATOMS: atom_id res chain seq x y z
N MET A 1 -31.57 18.35 -63.90
CA MET A 1 -30.39 18.22 -62.98
C MET A 1 -30.90 18.09 -61.56
N ARG A 2 -30.79 16.89 -60.94
CA ARG A 2 -31.16 16.68 -59.58
C ARG A 2 -29.86 16.65 -58.73
N PHE A 3 -29.68 17.65 -57.86
CA PHE A 3 -28.59 17.71 -56.93
C PHE A 3 -28.94 16.81 -55.74
N TRP A 4 -28.14 15.76 -55.50
CA TRP A 4 -28.15 14.96 -54.25
C TRP A 4 -27.28 15.66 -53.24
N LEU A 5 -27.87 16.15 -52.17
CA LEU A 5 -27.14 16.64 -50.98
C LEU A 5 -26.74 15.43 -50.13
N VAL A 6 -25.46 15.10 -50.13
CA VAL A 6 -24.90 14.08 -49.21
C VAL A 6 -24.64 14.77 -47.88
N LEU A 7 -25.48 14.49 -46.89
CA LEU A 7 -25.26 14.90 -45.51
C LEU A 7 -24.23 13.95 -44.88
N VAL A 8 -23.00 14.42 -44.70
CA VAL A 8 -21.98 13.70 -43.96
C VAL A 8 -22.23 13.95 -42.45
N PHE A 9 -22.76 12.94 -41.74
CA PHE A 9 -22.82 12.95 -40.29
C PHE A 9 -21.42 12.69 -39.73
N LEU A 10 -20.71 13.73 -39.31
CA LEU A 10 -19.53 13.63 -38.48
C LEU A 10 -19.97 13.23 -37.05
N CYS A 11 -19.95 11.94 -36.75
CA CYS A 11 -20.04 11.46 -35.39
C CYS A 11 -18.79 11.90 -34.63
N PHE A 12 -18.87 13.01 -33.94
CA PHE A 12 -17.90 13.33 -32.87
C PHE A 12 -18.11 12.34 -31.73
N SER A 13 -17.29 11.30 -31.69
CA SER A 13 -17.14 10.51 -30.49
C SER A 13 -16.53 11.42 -29.40
N GLN A 14 -17.38 11.95 -28.53
CA GLN A 14 -16.88 12.54 -27.28
C GLN A 14 -16.20 11.41 -26.50
N THR A 15 -14.88 11.32 -26.56
CA THR A 15 -14.12 10.52 -25.62
C THR A 15 -14.29 11.19 -24.26
N SER A 16 -15.18 10.64 -23.44
CA SER A 16 -15.30 11.07 -22.03
C SER A 16 -13.93 10.85 -21.37
N GLU A 17 -13.30 11.95 -20.98
CA GLU A 17 -12.04 11.89 -20.25
C GLU A 17 -12.28 11.16 -18.91
N ALA A 18 -11.39 10.21 -18.56
CA ALA A 18 -11.54 9.42 -17.36
C ALA A 18 -11.50 10.32 -16.12
N SER A 19 -12.49 10.18 -15.25
CA SER A 19 -12.63 10.99 -14.04
C SER A 19 -11.47 10.73 -13.07
N GLN A 20 -10.86 11.81 -12.58
CA GLN A 20 -9.78 11.76 -11.59
C GLN A 20 -10.20 12.49 -10.32
N ARG A 21 -10.25 11.81 -9.18
CA ARG A 21 -10.62 12.39 -7.89
C ARG A 21 -9.68 11.90 -6.79
N ILE A 22 -9.26 12.80 -5.91
CA ILE A 22 -8.46 12.46 -4.71
C ILE A 22 -9.19 13.04 -3.50
N VAL A 23 -9.32 12.21 -2.47
CA VAL A 23 -9.93 12.60 -1.19
C VAL A 23 -9.02 12.18 -0.03
N THR A 24 -9.18 12.84 1.10
CA THR A 24 -8.54 12.44 2.37
C THR A 24 -9.61 11.96 3.32
N VAL A 25 -9.40 10.80 3.93
CA VAL A 25 -10.31 10.19 4.89
C VAL A 25 -9.58 9.80 6.17
N LYS A 26 -10.31 9.72 7.28
CA LYS A 26 -9.77 9.36 8.60
C LYS A 26 -10.14 7.94 9.03
N THR A 27 -11.17 7.37 8.43
CA THR A 27 -11.68 6.05 8.79
C THR A 27 -12.02 5.23 7.56
N ILE A 28 -11.98 3.91 7.68
CA ILE A 28 -12.38 3.01 6.59
C ILE A 28 -13.88 3.09 6.30
N HIS A 29 -14.68 3.53 7.25
CA HIS A 29 -16.12 3.74 7.06
C HIS A 29 -16.41 4.86 6.05
N GLU A 30 -15.58 5.92 6.03
CA GLU A 30 -15.71 6.99 5.03
C GLU A 30 -15.40 6.50 3.61
N VAL A 31 -14.52 5.49 3.47
CA VAL A 31 -14.25 4.82 2.19
C VAL A 31 -15.46 4.05 1.71
N ALA A 32 -16.15 3.40 2.64
CA ALA A 32 -17.26 2.49 2.36
C ALA A 32 -18.56 3.19 1.94
N SER A 33 -18.74 4.49 2.25
CA SER A 33 -20.07 5.11 2.24
C SER A 33 -20.72 5.21 0.87
N ASP A 34 -20.00 5.59 -0.20
CA ASP A 34 -20.65 5.91 -1.47
C ASP A 34 -19.97 5.35 -2.73
N ASN A 35 -18.79 4.75 -2.63
CA ASN A 35 -17.98 4.49 -3.81
C ASN A 35 -17.74 3.01 -4.12
N LEU A 36 -18.09 2.11 -3.20
CA LEU A 36 -17.76 0.68 -3.29
C LEU A 36 -18.94 -0.22 -3.68
N TYR A 37 -20.15 0.33 -3.72
CA TYR A 37 -21.38 -0.47 -3.91
C TYR A 37 -22.08 -0.21 -5.25
N ASP A 38 -21.44 0.59 -6.13
CA ASP A 38 -21.95 0.78 -7.48
C ASP A 38 -21.73 -0.47 -8.37
N GLU A 39 -22.46 -0.56 -9.48
CA GLU A 39 -22.34 -1.66 -10.43
C GLU A 39 -21.08 -1.55 -11.32
N THR A 40 -20.34 -0.45 -11.24
CA THR A 40 -19.15 -0.21 -12.07
C THR A 40 -18.10 -1.29 -11.84
N ASP A 41 -17.48 -1.77 -12.90
CA ASP A 41 -16.31 -2.63 -12.80
C ASP A 41 -15.11 -1.80 -12.31
N TYR A 42 -14.58 -2.16 -11.12
CA TYR A 42 -13.43 -1.48 -10.54
C TYR A 42 -12.49 -2.45 -9.81
N TRP A 43 -11.24 -2.03 -9.67
CA TRP A 43 -10.29 -2.63 -8.74
C TRP A 43 -10.18 -1.77 -7.49
N LEU A 44 -10.28 -2.41 -6.33
CA LEU A 44 -9.99 -1.81 -5.02
C LEU A 44 -8.61 -2.27 -4.58
N ILE A 45 -7.70 -1.33 -4.42
CA ILE A 45 -6.29 -1.59 -4.12
C ILE A 45 -5.95 -0.94 -2.79
N PHE A 46 -5.41 -1.72 -1.86
CA PHE A 46 -4.93 -1.24 -0.56
C PHE A 46 -3.40 -1.24 -0.53
N ASP A 47 -2.80 -0.16 -0.04
CA ASP A 47 -1.45 -0.25 0.49
C ASP A 47 -1.42 -1.16 1.73
N VAL A 48 -0.24 -1.63 2.09
CA VAL A 48 -0.06 -2.57 3.20
C VAL A 48 0.35 -1.84 4.48
N ASP A 49 1.51 -1.20 4.48
CA ASP A 49 2.08 -0.55 5.65
C ASP A 49 1.31 0.73 6.00
N ASP A 50 0.96 0.90 7.28
CA ASP A 50 0.21 2.02 7.83
C ASP A 50 -1.21 2.22 7.22
N VAL A 51 -1.66 1.26 6.40
CA VAL A 51 -3.02 1.19 5.84
C VAL A 51 -3.75 -0.03 6.35
N LEU A 52 -3.21 -1.23 6.18
CA LEU A 52 -3.79 -2.47 6.68
C LEU A 52 -3.33 -2.75 8.10
N PHE A 53 -2.05 -2.59 8.36
CA PHE A 53 -1.42 -2.78 9.66
C PHE A 53 -0.14 -1.96 9.79
N GLU A 54 0.36 -1.87 11.01
CA GLU A 54 1.66 -1.28 11.36
C GLU A 54 2.41 -2.20 12.32
N GLY A 55 3.72 -2.03 12.46
CA GLY A 55 4.51 -2.74 13.47
C GLY A 55 4.06 -2.40 14.88
N ALA A 56 3.89 -3.39 15.77
CA ALA A 56 3.40 -3.19 17.13
C ALA A 56 4.52 -2.82 18.14
N GLU A 57 5.77 -3.03 17.79
CA GLU A 57 6.92 -2.54 18.55
C GLU A 57 7.48 -1.26 17.92
N ALA A 58 8.07 -0.39 18.75
CA ALA A 58 8.64 0.86 18.25
C ALA A 58 9.73 0.64 17.19
N LEU A 59 10.50 -0.45 17.30
CA LEU A 59 11.55 -0.80 16.35
C LEU A 59 10.99 -1.39 15.04
N SER A 60 9.88 -2.11 15.08
CA SER A 60 9.24 -2.71 13.89
C SER A 60 8.35 -1.74 13.12
N HIS A 61 8.09 -0.55 13.66
CA HIS A 61 7.25 0.48 13.05
C HIS A 61 7.95 1.13 11.85
N SER A 62 7.18 1.45 10.80
CA SER A 62 7.65 2.12 9.57
C SER A 62 8.50 3.36 9.83
N LEU A 63 8.07 4.21 10.77
CA LEU A 63 8.79 5.44 11.17
C LEU A 63 10.21 5.20 11.68
N TRP A 64 10.52 4.04 12.28
CA TRP A 64 11.90 3.73 12.64
C TRP A 64 12.77 3.60 11.39
N PHE A 65 12.31 2.87 10.40
CA PHE A 65 13.04 2.66 9.16
C PHE A 65 13.23 3.98 8.40
N GLU A 66 12.17 4.75 8.21
CA GLU A 66 12.20 6.04 7.52
C GLU A 66 13.18 7.02 8.18
N ARG A 67 13.13 7.16 9.52
CA ARG A 67 14.03 8.04 10.27
C ARG A 67 15.46 7.56 10.26
N SER A 68 15.68 6.25 10.23
CA SER A 68 17.03 5.68 10.13
C SER A 68 17.63 5.98 8.75
N ILE A 69 16.86 5.83 7.67
CA ILE A 69 17.26 6.26 6.31
C ILE A 69 17.62 7.75 6.30
N GLN A 70 16.73 8.60 6.84
CA GLN A 70 16.97 10.04 6.89
C GLN A 70 18.21 10.39 7.72
N GLY A 71 18.45 9.69 8.83
CA GLY A 71 19.65 9.85 9.65
C GLY A 71 20.94 9.56 8.86
N MET A 72 20.96 8.45 8.12
CA MET A 72 22.11 8.10 7.26
C MET A 72 22.33 9.16 6.15
N ARG A 73 21.25 9.63 5.54
CA ARG A 73 21.32 10.69 4.51
C ARG A 73 21.88 12.01 5.06
N THR A 74 21.53 12.39 6.27
CA THR A 74 22.13 13.58 6.93
C THR A 74 23.62 13.44 7.20
N LEU A 75 24.13 12.21 7.27
CA LEU A 75 25.55 11.90 7.41
C LEU A 75 26.28 11.75 6.05
N GLY A 76 25.59 12.00 4.93
CA GLY A 76 26.16 11.99 3.59
C GLY A 76 25.99 10.69 2.81
N THR A 77 25.30 9.68 3.37
CA THR A 77 24.98 8.43 2.65
C THR A 77 23.89 8.70 1.60
N SER A 78 24.00 8.12 0.42
CA SER A 78 22.95 8.18 -0.58
C SER A 78 21.70 7.43 -0.11
N GLU A 79 20.52 7.78 -0.64
CA GLU A 79 19.27 7.11 -0.27
C GLU A 79 19.32 5.61 -0.61
N GLN A 80 19.82 5.28 -1.80
CA GLN A 80 19.95 3.88 -2.23
C GLN A 80 20.85 3.08 -1.28
N GLU A 81 22.01 3.61 -0.94
CA GLU A 81 22.97 2.95 -0.03
C GLU A 81 22.40 2.79 1.39
N ALA A 82 21.68 3.80 1.88
CA ALA A 82 20.97 3.73 3.17
C ALA A 82 19.91 2.63 3.15
N TRP A 83 19.14 2.52 2.08
CA TRP A 83 18.17 1.44 1.86
C TRP A 83 18.83 0.05 1.82
N GLU A 84 19.88 -0.11 1.03
CA GLU A 84 20.61 -1.38 0.90
C GLU A 84 21.19 -1.84 2.24
N THR A 85 21.66 -0.89 3.05
CA THR A 85 22.23 -1.17 4.37
C THR A 85 21.16 -1.55 5.40
N LEU A 86 20.06 -0.81 5.46
CA LEU A 86 19.06 -0.97 6.53
C LEU A 86 17.99 -2.02 6.21
N TYR A 87 17.72 -2.29 4.94
CA TYR A 87 16.62 -3.20 4.57
C TYR A 87 16.78 -4.62 5.11
N PRO A 88 17.96 -5.25 5.11
CA PRO A 88 18.16 -6.57 5.73
C PRO A 88 17.89 -6.56 7.23
N GLU A 89 18.27 -5.49 7.95
CA GLU A 89 17.98 -5.33 9.38
C GLU A 89 16.50 -5.16 9.63
N TRP A 90 15.85 -4.29 8.84
CA TRP A 90 14.40 -4.09 8.88
C TRP A 90 13.66 -5.42 8.66
N LEU A 91 14.04 -6.19 7.66
CA LEU A 91 13.44 -7.48 7.37
C LEU A 91 13.60 -8.48 8.53
N ALA A 92 14.79 -8.52 9.15
CA ALA A 92 15.04 -9.37 10.31
C ALA A 92 14.18 -8.95 11.52
N ILE A 93 13.93 -7.66 11.70
CA ILE A 93 13.04 -7.12 12.73
C ILE A 93 11.58 -7.47 12.41
N GLN A 94 11.13 -7.31 11.17
CA GLN A 94 9.77 -7.67 10.75
C GLN A 94 9.44 -9.15 11.01
N ARG A 95 10.42 -10.03 10.86
CA ARG A 95 10.26 -11.47 11.13
C ARG A 95 10.08 -11.81 12.62
N GLN A 96 10.41 -10.91 13.52
CA GLN A 96 10.31 -11.10 14.97
C GLN A 96 9.20 -10.25 15.60
N GLY A 97 8.87 -9.12 14.95
CA GLY A 97 7.88 -8.17 15.44
C GLY A 97 6.47 -8.69 15.29
N SER A 98 5.60 -8.23 16.17
CA SER A 98 4.17 -8.35 16.02
C SER A 98 3.62 -7.16 15.23
N ILE A 99 2.35 -7.27 14.80
CA ILE A 99 1.68 -6.22 14.05
C ILE A 99 0.39 -5.82 14.74
N ARG A 100 -0.03 -4.58 14.51
CA ARG A 100 -1.32 -4.04 14.93
C ARG A 100 -2.13 -3.64 13.70
N GLN A 101 -3.34 -4.13 13.61
CA GLN A 101 -4.28 -3.71 12.56
C GLN A 101 -4.66 -2.24 12.73
N ILE A 102 -4.75 -1.48 11.63
CA ILE A 102 -5.11 -0.06 11.67
C ILE A 102 -6.57 0.12 12.10
N GLU A 103 -7.51 -0.58 11.47
CA GLU A 103 -8.91 -0.59 11.88
C GLU A 103 -9.52 -1.99 11.79
N ALA A 104 -10.21 -2.42 12.83
CA ALA A 104 -10.85 -3.74 12.91
C ALA A 104 -11.93 -3.98 11.84
N ALA A 105 -12.46 -2.92 11.21
CA ALA A 105 -13.46 -3.02 10.17
C ALA A 105 -12.89 -3.37 8.77
N ILE A 106 -11.57 -3.27 8.56
CA ILE A 106 -10.93 -3.50 7.25
C ILE A 106 -11.17 -4.92 6.72
N PRO A 107 -10.98 -6.03 7.46
CA PRO A 107 -11.21 -7.39 6.94
C PRO A 107 -12.66 -7.60 6.50
N LEU A 108 -13.61 -7.04 7.26
CA LEU A 108 -15.03 -7.13 6.94
C LEU A 108 -15.35 -6.39 5.63
N LEU A 109 -14.78 -5.19 5.44
CA LEU A 109 -14.94 -4.42 4.22
C LEU A 109 -14.39 -5.17 3.00
N ILE A 110 -13.15 -5.68 3.10
CA ILE A 110 -12.51 -6.46 2.04
C ILE A 110 -13.40 -7.66 1.66
N THR A 111 -13.82 -8.44 2.66
CA THR A 111 -14.68 -9.62 2.44
C THR A 111 -16.00 -9.23 1.78
N LYS A 112 -16.65 -8.15 2.22
CA LYS A 112 -17.89 -7.66 1.65
C LYS A 112 -17.73 -7.26 0.18
N VAL A 113 -16.70 -6.50 -0.15
CA VAL A 113 -16.43 -6.05 -1.53
C VAL A 113 -16.07 -7.23 -2.44
N GLN A 114 -15.27 -8.19 -1.94
CA GLN A 114 -14.98 -9.43 -2.66
C GLN A 114 -16.24 -10.26 -2.93
N ASN A 115 -17.19 -10.33 -1.99
CA ASN A 115 -18.45 -11.06 -2.16
C ASN A 115 -19.41 -10.38 -3.16
N LEU A 116 -19.19 -9.09 -3.46
CA LEU A 116 -19.86 -8.39 -4.57
C LEU A 116 -19.22 -8.69 -5.94
N GLY A 117 -18.25 -9.60 -5.99
CA GLY A 117 -17.54 -9.97 -7.22
C GLY A 117 -16.52 -8.94 -7.69
N LYS A 118 -16.15 -7.96 -6.84
CA LYS A 118 -15.15 -6.95 -7.20
C LYS A 118 -13.74 -7.48 -6.98
N THR A 119 -12.81 -7.02 -7.82
CA THR A 119 -11.38 -7.33 -7.67
C THR A 119 -10.80 -6.48 -6.53
N VAL A 120 -10.33 -7.12 -5.48
CA VAL A 120 -9.69 -6.47 -4.32
C VAL A 120 -8.32 -7.08 -4.10
N PHE A 121 -7.28 -6.27 -4.09
CA PHE A 121 -5.92 -6.74 -3.84
C PHE A 121 -5.09 -5.74 -3.04
N ALA A 122 -3.99 -6.21 -2.46
CA ALA A 122 -3.04 -5.36 -1.77
C ALA A 122 -1.85 -4.99 -2.68
N TYR A 123 -1.23 -3.86 -2.41
CA TYR A 123 -0.07 -3.38 -3.14
C TYR A 123 1.01 -2.84 -2.19
N SER A 124 2.19 -3.45 -2.18
CA SER A 124 3.30 -3.12 -1.28
C SER A 124 4.57 -2.77 -2.06
N GLU A 125 5.34 -1.79 -1.55
CA GLU A 125 6.72 -1.50 -2.00
C GLU A 125 7.77 -2.40 -1.33
N ARG A 126 7.36 -3.31 -0.46
CA ARG A 126 8.29 -4.27 0.15
C ARG A 126 9.00 -5.10 -0.92
N LYS A 127 10.30 -5.34 -0.72
CA LYS A 127 11.09 -6.15 -1.67
C LYS A 127 10.58 -7.59 -1.72
N LEU A 128 10.83 -8.29 -2.84
CA LEU A 128 10.39 -9.68 -3.05
C LEU A 128 10.84 -10.64 -1.94
N CYS A 129 11.99 -10.38 -1.32
CA CYS A 129 12.47 -11.17 -0.17
C CYS A 129 11.65 -11.01 1.11
N ALA A 130 10.70 -10.06 1.14
CA ALA A 130 9.76 -9.88 2.25
C ALA A 130 8.36 -10.46 1.97
N GLN A 131 8.17 -11.16 0.83
CA GLN A 131 6.85 -11.72 0.49
C GLN A 131 6.33 -12.66 1.58
N ASP A 132 7.15 -13.61 2.03
CA ASP A 132 6.76 -14.62 3.01
C ASP A 132 6.20 -13.95 4.27
N ILE A 133 7.02 -13.07 4.90
CA ILE A 133 6.61 -12.39 6.13
C ILE A 133 5.40 -11.48 5.91
N THR A 134 5.27 -10.85 4.75
CA THR A 134 4.10 -10.03 4.44
C THR A 134 2.83 -10.89 4.38
N MET A 135 2.90 -12.06 3.75
CA MET A 135 1.78 -12.99 3.70
C MET A 135 1.42 -13.56 5.08
N GLU A 136 2.42 -13.89 5.92
CA GLU A 136 2.21 -14.31 7.29
C GLU A 136 1.53 -13.22 8.13
N GLN A 137 1.98 -11.97 8.01
CA GLN A 137 1.40 -10.82 8.68
C GLN A 137 -0.06 -10.60 8.27
N LEU A 138 -0.37 -10.61 6.96
CA LEU A 138 -1.74 -10.49 6.46
C LEU A 138 -2.63 -11.63 6.99
N ALA A 139 -2.15 -12.87 6.94
CA ALA A 139 -2.89 -14.04 7.42
C ALA A 139 -3.20 -13.96 8.92
N SER A 140 -2.26 -13.46 9.74
CA SER A 140 -2.46 -13.30 11.20
C SER A 140 -3.58 -12.32 11.56
N LEU A 141 -3.93 -11.41 10.64
CA LEU A 141 -5.04 -10.46 10.76
C LEU A 141 -6.31 -10.90 10.04
N ASN A 142 -6.36 -12.15 9.54
CA ASN A 142 -7.45 -12.66 8.70
C ASN A 142 -7.69 -11.83 7.43
N LEU A 143 -6.65 -11.24 6.88
CA LEU A 143 -6.67 -10.51 5.62
C LEU A 143 -6.29 -11.46 4.48
N SER A 144 -7.20 -11.69 3.54
CA SER A 144 -6.96 -12.52 2.35
C SER A 144 -7.37 -11.79 1.09
N PHE A 145 -6.46 -11.80 0.12
CA PHE A 145 -6.67 -11.23 -1.21
C PHE A 145 -6.68 -12.31 -2.31
N GLU A 146 -6.67 -13.58 -1.94
CA GLU A 146 -6.60 -14.71 -2.89
C GLU A 146 -7.78 -14.80 -3.85
N LYS A 147 -8.90 -14.12 -3.55
CA LYS A 147 -10.05 -13.98 -4.47
C LYS A 147 -9.79 -13.03 -5.65
N ALA A 148 -8.70 -12.28 -5.65
CA ALA A 148 -8.28 -11.45 -6.78
C ALA A 148 -7.76 -12.34 -7.92
N LEU A 149 -8.67 -12.92 -8.70
CA LEU A 149 -8.37 -13.77 -9.85
C LEU A 149 -7.97 -12.86 -11.04
N LEU A 150 -6.76 -12.32 -10.99
CA LEU A 150 -6.18 -11.65 -12.13
C LEU A 150 -5.41 -12.67 -12.99
N PRO A 151 -5.48 -12.57 -14.33
CA PRO A 151 -4.86 -13.55 -15.22
C PRO A 151 -3.38 -13.74 -14.91
N ASN A 152 -2.89 -14.96 -14.97
CA ASN A 152 -1.47 -15.28 -14.90
C ASN A 152 -0.75 -14.74 -16.15
N THR A 153 -0.48 -13.47 -16.17
CA THR A 153 0.35 -12.83 -17.17
C THR A 153 1.80 -12.87 -16.73
N LYS A 154 2.71 -13.03 -17.70
CA LYS A 154 4.15 -13.02 -17.42
C LYS A 154 4.55 -11.62 -16.98
N LEU A 155 4.73 -11.45 -15.69
CA LEU A 155 5.18 -10.18 -15.10
C LEU A 155 6.71 -10.00 -15.27
N PRO A 156 7.20 -8.75 -15.40
CA PRO A 156 8.62 -8.46 -15.30
C PRO A 156 9.20 -8.94 -13.97
N PRO A 157 10.48 -9.30 -13.89
CA PRO A 157 11.10 -9.82 -12.67
C PRO A 157 11.16 -8.81 -11.52
N THR A 158 10.96 -7.53 -11.82
CA THR A 158 10.94 -6.42 -10.84
C THR A 158 9.63 -6.32 -10.06
N ILE A 159 8.58 -7.02 -10.46
CA ILE A 159 7.30 -7.07 -9.77
C ILE A 159 6.80 -8.51 -9.62
N SER A 160 6.00 -8.75 -8.62
CA SER A 160 5.36 -10.06 -8.40
C SER A 160 3.92 -9.85 -7.96
N PHE A 161 3.03 -10.72 -8.42
CA PHE A 161 1.65 -10.79 -7.94
C PHE A 161 1.40 -12.17 -7.34
N THR A 162 1.36 -12.24 -6.02
CA THR A 162 1.28 -13.49 -5.28
C THR A 162 0.12 -13.45 -4.29
N LYS A 163 -0.81 -14.40 -4.39
CA LYS A 163 -1.98 -14.52 -3.51
C LYS A 163 -2.78 -13.20 -3.35
N GLY A 164 -2.90 -12.45 -4.45
CA GLY A 164 -3.59 -11.17 -4.45
C GLY A 164 -2.83 -10.00 -3.83
N VAL A 165 -1.52 -10.11 -3.71
CA VAL A 165 -0.64 -9.00 -3.30
C VAL A 165 0.34 -8.69 -4.43
N LEU A 166 0.32 -7.44 -4.90
CA LEU A 166 1.30 -6.91 -5.84
C LEU A 166 2.49 -6.37 -5.06
N PHE A 167 3.69 -6.84 -5.40
CA PHE A 167 4.96 -6.38 -4.88
C PHE A 167 5.71 -5.64 -5.97
N GLY A 168 6.08 -4.38 -5.71
CA GLY A 168 6.83 -3.53 -6.62
C GLY A 168 8.21 -3.20 -6.07
N SER A 169 9.01 -4.22 -5.81
CA SER A 169 10.13 -4.23 -4.86
C SER A 169 11.35 -3.37 -5.19
N GLU A 170 11.47 -2.84 -6.40
CA GLU A 170 12.68 -2.11 -6.79
C GLU A 170 12.36 -0.83 -7.55
N ILE A 171 11.10 -0.56 -7.70
CA ILE A 171 10.59 0.61 -8.40
C ILE A 171 9.41 1.19 -7.64
N HIS A 172 9.26 2.50 -7.69
CA HIS A 172 8.13 3.19 -7.05
C HIS A 172 6.78 2.70 -7.55
N LYS A 173 5.74 2.84 -6.72
CA LYS A 173 4.38 2.35 -6.96
C LYS A 173 3.80 2.73 -8.32
N GLY A 174 4.00 3.94 -8.81
CA GLY A 174 3.50 4.35 -10.13
C GLY A 174 4.01 3.45 -11.25
N PRO A 175 5.33 3.42 -11.52
CA PRO A 175 5.93 2.56 -12.54
C PRO A 175 5.61 1.07 -12.35
N ALA A 176 5.58 0.56 -11.12
CA ALA A 176 5.26 -0.85 -10.88
C ALA A 176 3.80 -1.18 -11.22
N LEU A 177 2.84 -0.30 -10.87
CA LEU A 177 1.46 -0.47 -11.29
C LEU A 177 1.33 -0.37 -12.82
N GLN A 178 2.05 0.53 -13.47
CA GLN A 178 2.03 0.61 -14.93
C GLN A 178 2.46 -0.71 -15.57
N LEU A 179 3.58 -1.30 -15.15
CA LEU A 179 4.04 -2.61 -15.63
C LEU A 179 3.01 -3.71 -15.36
N PHE A 180 2.36 -3.68 -14.20
CA PHE A 180 1.32 -4.63 -13.87
C PHE A 180 0.08 -4.49 -14.76
N LEU A 181 -0.38 -3.26 -15.03
CA LEU A 181 -1.51 -2.99 -15.94
C LEU A 181 -1.17 -3.34 -17.39
N ASP A 182 0.06 -3.08 -17.84
CA ASP A 182 0.51 -3.43 -19.20
C ASP A 182 0.54 -4.93 -19.46
N ALA A 183 0.69 -5.72 -18.40
CA ALA A 183 0.65 -7.17 -18.47
C ALA A 183 -0.79 -7.73 -18.44
N GLN A 184 -1.83 -6.95 -18.16
CA GLN A 184 -3.21 -7.43 -18.12
C GLN A 184 -3.84 -7.50 -19.49
N THR A 185 -4.70 -8.52 -19.71
CA THR A 185 -5.47 -8.66 -20.96
C THR A 185 -6.70 -7.73 -21.00
N ALA A 186 -7.20 -7.31 -19.84
CA ALA A 186 -8.29 -6.37 -19.69
C ALA A 186 -8.02 -5.42 -18.52
N LEU A 187 -8.30 -4.16 -18.72
CA LEU A 187 -8.14 -3.14 -17.69
C LEU A 187 -9.50 -2.84 -17.02
N PRO A 188 -9.51 -2.49 -15.72
CA PRO A 188 -10.73 -2.08 -15.06
C PRO A 188 -11.20 -0.72 -15.59
N LYS A 189 -12.49 -0.46 -15.52
CA LYS A 189 -13.05 0.87 -15.87
C LYS A 189 -12.63 1.92 -14.83
N ARG A 190 -12.38 1.48 -13.59
CA ARG A 190 -12.03 2.37 -12.47
C ARG A 190 -11.04 1.68 -11.54
N ILE A 191 -10.13 2.47 -10.96
CA ILE A 191 -9.28 2.07 -9.83
C ILE A 191 -9.62 2.95 -8.63
N ILE A 192 -9.83 2.29 -7.48
CA ILE A 192 -9.93 2.93 -6.17
C ILE A 192 -8.68 2.49 -5.40
N TYR A 193 -7.83 3.45 -5.07
CA TYR A 193 -6.55 3.20 -4.43
C TYR A 193 -6.48 3.89 -3.07
N ILE A 194 -6.11 3.13 -2.03
CA ILE A 194 -6.04 3.56 -0.65
C ILE A 194 -4.60 3.47 -0.16
N ASP A 195 -4.03 4.58 0.26
CA ASP A 195 -2.64 4.68 0.72
C ASP A 195 -2.53 5.82 1.75
N ASN A 196 -1.67 5.66 2.76
CA ASN A 196 -1.42 6.71 3.75
C ASN A 196 -0.56 7.85 3.19
N GLU A 197 0.24 7.58 2.13
CA GLU A 197 1.13 8.53 1.51
C GLU A 197 0.49 9.23 0.30
N LYS A 198 0.23 10.53 0.43
CA LYS A 198 -0.33 11.35 -0.67
C LYS A 198 0.50 11.27 -1.95
N TYR A 199 1.82 11.15 -1.83
CA TYR A 199 2.72 11.03 -2.98
C TYR A 199 2.37 9.79 -3.82
N ASN A 200 2.17 8.64 -3.19
CA ASN A 200 1.79 7.41 -3.88
C ASN A 200 0.42 7.53 -4.54
N VAL A 201 -0.56 8.10 -3.82
CA VAL A 201 -1.91 8.36 -4.36
C VAL A 201 -1.86 9.19 -5.64
N LEU A 202 -1.03 10.25 -5.66
CA LEU A 202 -0.84 11.09 -6.85
C LEU A 202 -0.20 10.32 -8.01
N ARG A 203 0.85 9.54 -7.74
CA ARG A 203 1.57 8.75 -8.76
C ARG A 203 0.70 7.68 -9.41
N ILE A 204 -0.10 6.99 -8.62
CA ILE A 204 -1.08 6.02 -9.14
C ILE A 204 -2.13 6.73 -10.01
N GLY A 205 -2.61 7.90 -9.61
CA GLY A 205 -3.53 8.72 -10.41
C GLY A 205 -2.96 9.11 -11.77
N GLU A 206 -1.68 9.47 -11.84
CA GLU A 206 -1.00 9.77 -13.11
C GLU A 206 -1.00 8.54 -14.05
N VAL A 207 -0.73 7.35 -13.53
CA VAL A 207 -0.79 6.10 -14.31
C VAL A 207 -2.20 5.82 -14.80
N CYS A 208 -3.21 5.95 -13.94
CA CYS A 208 -4.60 5.76 -14.31
C CYS A 208 -5.03 6.74 -15.42
N LYS A 209 -4.63 8.01 -15.32
CA LYS A 209 -4.88 9.02 -16.35
C LYS A 209 -4.26 8.64 -17.70
N GLN A 210 -3.00 8.20 -17.71
CA GLN A 210 -2.31 7.76 -18.93
C GLN A 210 -2.97 6.55 -19.59
N LYS A 211 -3.60 5.67 -18.79
CA LYS A 211 -4.32 4.48 -19.24
C LYS A 211 -5.81 4.72 -19.53
N ASN A 212 -6.29 5.96 -19.40
CA ASN A 212 -7.70 6.33 -19.51
C ASN A 212 -8.60 5.52 -18.56
N ILE A 213 -8.13 5.24 -17.35
CA ILE A 213 -8.86 4.57 -16.27
C ILE A 213 -9.38 5.63 -15.31
N SER A 214 -10.68 5.59 -14.98
CA SER A 214 -11.24 6.43 -13.92
C SER A 214 -10.58 6.13 -12.58
N TYR A 215 -10.30 7.17 -11.79
CA TYR A 215 -9.51 7.02 -10.58
C TYR A 215 -10.14 7.72 -9.36
N LEU A 216 -10.19 7.01 -8.25
CA LEU A 216 -10.43 7.55 -6.93
C LEU A 216 -9.23 7.22 -6.04
N GLY A 217 -8.39 8.22 -5.79
CA GLY A 217 -7.30 8.14 -4.84
C GLY A 217 -7.76 8.54 -3.44
N ILE A 218 -7.44 7.73 -2.46
CA ILE A 218 -7.82 7.93 -1.07
C ILE A 218 -6.56 8.04 -0.22
N VAL A 219 -6.29 9.25 0.29
CA VAL A 219 -5.26 9.47 1.31
C VAL A 219 -5.85 9.07 2.66
N TYR A 220 -5.47 7.90 3.14
CA TYR A 220 -6.01 7.29 4.35
C TYR A 220 -5.15 7.61 5.57
N THR A 221 -5.71 8.33 6.53
CA THR A 221 -4.94 8.89 7.64
C THR A 221 -5.23 8.26 8.99
N ALA A 222 -5.93 7.12 9.04
CA ALA A 222 -6.37 6.47 10.29
C ALA A 222 -5.21 6.18 11.25
N ALA A 223 -4.07 5.69 10.75
CA ALA A 223 -2.88 5.42 11.56
C ALA A 223 -2.43 6.62 12.41
N LYS A 224 -2.61 7.86 11.89
CA LYS A 224 -2.22 9.10 12.60
C LYS A 224 -3.05 9.38 13.85
N TYR A 225 -4.22 8.75 13.99
CA TYR A 225 -5.13 8.93 15.12
C TYR A 225 -5.06 7.78 16.13
N LEU A 226 -4.26 6.77 15.86
CA LEU A 226 -4.00 5.69 16.79
C LEU A 226 -2.98 6.13 17.86
N PRO A 227 -2.99 5.49 19.05
CA PRO A 227 -1.92 5.70 20.03
C PRO A 227 -0.56 5.43 19.38
N PRO A 228 0.43 6.34 19.50
CA PRO A 228 1.72 6.20 18.85
C PRO A 228 2.47 4.97 19.37
N ILE A 229 2.93 4.13 18.46
CA ILE A 229 3.81 2.99 18.77
C ILE A 229 5.27 3.42 18.70
N TYR A 230 5.62 4.22 17.69
CA TYR A 230 6.99 4.65 17.53
C TYR A 230 7.41 5.67 18.60
N LEU A 231 8.25 5.21 19.52
CA LEU A 231 8.90 6.02 20.54
C LEU A 231 10.42 5.87 20.33
N PRO A 232 11.14 6.94 19.94
CA PRO A 232 12.56 6.85 19.55
C PRO A 232 13.46 6.21 20.60
N ASP A 233 13.27 6.54 21.89
CA ASP A 233 14.09 5.98 22.96
C ASP A 233 13.80 4.50 23.20
N ILE A 234 12.55 4.07 23.06
CA ILE A 234 12.15 2.66 23.12
C ILE A 234 12.77 1.89 21.95
N ALA A 235 12.63 2.40 20.74
CA ALA A 235 13.23 1.80 19.55
C ALA A 235 14.76 1.66 19.68
N LYS A 236 15.42 2.68 20.26
CA LYS A 236 16.88 2.64 20.53
C LYS A 236 17.28 1.54 21.53
N VAL A 237 16.48 1.34 22.58
CA VAL A 237 16.70 0.23 23.50
C VAL A 237 16.46 -1.10 22.79
N GLN A 238 15.34 -1.24 22.06
CA GLN A 238 15.03 -2.45 21.30
C GLN A 238 16.11 -2.79 20.26
N TYR A 239 16.72 -1.80 19.63
CA TYR A 239 17.80 -2.00 18.68
C TYR A 239 19.02 -2.69 19.29
N THR A 240 19.30 -2.47 20.59
CA THR A 240 20.35 -3.23 21.30
C THR A 240 20.02 -4.71 21.47
N PHE A 241 18.75 -5.08 21.36
CA PHE A 241 18.21 -6.44 21.45
C PHE A 241 17.66 -6.96 20.13
N ARG A 242 18.03 -6.36 18.98
CA ARG A 242 17.45 -6.70 17.67
C ARG A 242 17.66 -8.14 17.22
N GLN A 243 18.56 -8.87 17.84
CA GLN A 243 18.74 -10.32 17.62
C GLN A 243 17.58 -11.13 18.23
N LYS A 244 16.95 -10.60 19.30
CA LYS A 244 15.75 -11.14 19.93
C LYS A 244 14.92 -9.95 20.41
N LEU A 245 14.00 -9.52 19.55
CA LEU A 245 13.19 -8.34 19.79
C LEU A 245 12.41 -8.43 21.09
N ILE A 246 12.50 -7.39 21.93
CA ILE A 246 11.78 -7.26 23.19
C ILE A 246 10.56 -6.34 23.02
N SER A 247 9.54 -6.53 23.87
CA SER A 247 8.33 -5.69 23.83
C SER A 247 8.62 -4.23 24.20
N ASN A 248 7.68 -3.33 23.87
CA ASN A 248 7.76 -1.91 24.26
C ASN A 248 7.84 -1.74 25.78
N GLU A 249 7.09 -2.55 26.56
CA GLU A 249 7.08 -2.51 28.02
C GLU A 249 8.43 -2.94 28.60
N ALA A 250 9.03 -4.01 28.07
CA ALA A 250 10.35 -4.46 28.51
C ALA A 250 11.41 -3.41 28.20
N ALA A 251 11.38 -2.81 27.02
CA ALA A 251 12.30 -1.73 26.64
C ALA A 251 12.11 -0.50 27.54
N ALA A 252 10.86 -0.13 27.87
CA ALA A 252 10.58 0.98 28.78
C ALA A 252 11.10 0.74 30.20
N LEU A 253 11.00 -0.49 30.72
CA LEU A 253 11.58 -0.86 32.01
C LEU A 253 13.10 -0.69 32.00
N LEU A 254 13.76 -1.21 30.96
CA LEU A 254 15.22 -1.08 30.82
C LEU A 254 15.67 0.37 30.70
N LEU A 255 14.90 1.20 30.01
CA LEU A 255 15.18 2.63 29.87
C LEU A 255 15.12 3.33 31.23
N ARG A 256 14.09 3.08 32.05
CA ARG A 256 13.96 3.65 33.40
C ARG A 256 15.15 3.27 34.28
N HIS A 257 15.52 1.98 34.33
CA HIS A 257 16.68 1.52 35.14
C HIS A 257 18.02 2.11 34.70
N ARG A 258 18.14 2.60 33.44
CA ARG A 258 19.35 3.31 33.00
C ARG A 258 19.39 4.76 33.41
N LEU A 259 18.22 5.39 33.57
CA LEU A 259 18.10 6.78 34.02
C LEU A 259 18.25 6.93 35.54
N ASP A 260 18.05 5.86 36.30
CA ASP A 260 18.16 5.83 37.77
C ASP A 260 19.61 5.56 38.26
N LYS A 261 20.57 5.45 37.35
CA LYS A 261 22.01 5.29 37.58
C LYS A 261 22.80 6.50 37.09
#